data_ab5bc0c2d036c9001287052c1e254918
#
_entry.id   ab5bc0c2d036c9001287052c1e254918
#
_cell.length_a   1.000
_cell.length_b   1.000
_cell.length_c   1.000
_cell.angle_alpha   90.00
_cell.angle_beta   90.00
_cell.angle_gamma   90.00
#
_symmetry.space_group_name_H-M   'P 1'
#
loop_
_entity.id
_entity.type
_entity.pdbx_description
1 polymer ?
#
loop_
_entity_poly.entity_id
_entity_poly.type
_entity_poly.pdbx_seq_one_letter_code
_entity_poly.pdbx_strand_id
1 'polypeptide(L)'
;MSRIRKVVSMQKGHLSKEQKAAMNDGEKAVKANSDALSAPDWLSDTAALEFERVVREAKTVGMLDNLDLSVLAVYADNYSRYVQAATYMNIHGPLVTMKTGYEQISPWLTVLNQSAKNIFTCSTKLALAVTDRLKLIVPTKEEKSVNKYIKFLGDGTNA
;
A
#
# COMPACT_ATOMS: atom_id res chain seq x y z
N MET A 1 6.02 16.58 9.60
CA MET A 1 5.95 15.26 8.90
C MET A 1 6.86 15.33 7.69
N SER A 2 7.78 14.38 7.55
CA SER A 2 8.70 14.32 6.41
C SER A 2 7.93 13.96 5.13
N ARG A 3 8.20 14.71 4.03
CA ARG A 3 7.57 14.44 2.72
C ARG A 3 8.06 13.10 2.17
N ILE A 4 7.16 12.28 1.69
CA ILE A 4 7.48 11.05 0.96
C ILE A 4 8.22 11.43 -0.32
N ARG A 5 9.42 10.88 -0.55
CA ARG A 5 10.20 11.11 -1.77
C ARG A 5 9.49 10.49 -2.97
N LYS A 6 9.49 11.19 -4.09
CA LYS A 6 8.89 10.75 -5.36
C LYS A 6 9.94 10.13 -6.26
N VAL A 7 9.53 9.12 -7.04
CA VAL A 7 10.35 8.49 -8.09
C VAL A 7 10.74 9.53 -9.16
N VAL A 8 11.96 9.47 -9.68
CA VAL A 8 12.52 10.49 -10.61
C VAL A 8 11.69 10.68 -11.86
N SER A 9 11.14 9.58 -12.42
CA SER A 9 10.25 9.63 -13.61
C SER A 9 8.98 10.45 -13.39
N MET A 10 8.62 10.71 -12.13
CA MET A 10 7.38 11.39 -11.73
C MET A 10 7.61 12.83 -11.23
N GLN A 11 8.84 13.31 -11.25
CA GLN A 11 9.15 14.68 -10.86
C GLN A 11 9.04 15.62 -12.07
N LYS A 12 8.05 16.52 -12.05
CA LYS A 12 7.85 17.56 -13.08
C LYS A 12 8.61 18.87 -12.80
N GLY A 13 9.60 18.86 -11.91
CA GLY A 13 10.45 20.04 -11.63
C GLY A 13 11.65 20.12 -12.56
N HIS A 14 12.21 21.33 -12.75
CA HIS A 14 13.51 21.52 -13.41
C HIS A 14 14.63 20.96 -12.51
N LEU A 15 14.84 19.66 -12.58
CA LEU A 15 16.01 19.01 -11.98
C LEU A 15 17.17 19.08 -12.96
N SER A 16 18.39 19.40 -12.47
CA SER A 16 19.59 19.29 -13.27
C SER A 16 19.83 17.84 -13.70
N LYS A 17 20.60 17.64 -14.79
CA LYS A 17 20.97 16.30 -15.26
C LYS A 17 21.63 15.46 -14.14
N GLU A 18 22.48 16.09 -13.35
CA GLU A 18 23.19 15.47 -12.22
C GLU A 18 22.25 15.06 -11.09
N GLN A 19 21.28 15.91 -10.74
CA GLN A 19 20.28 15.60 -9.73
C GLN A 19 19.39 14.42 -10.18
N LYS A 20 19.01 14.35 -11.46
CA LYS A 20 18.27 13.22 -12.03
C LYS A 20 19.08 11.94 -11.99
N ALA A 21 20.37 11.99 -12.33
CA ALA A 21 21.25 10.83 -12.29
C ALA A 21 21.42 10.31 -10.86
N ALA A 22 21.75 11.16 -9.91
CA ALA A 22 21.89 10.78 -8.50
C ALA A 22 20.60 10.20 -7.89
N MET A 23 19.43 10.73 -8.28
CA MET A 23 18.15 10.19 -7.84
C MET A 23 17.82 8.86 -8.49
N ASN A 24 18.10 8.67 -9.79
CA ASN A 24 17.92 7.39 -10.48
C ASN A 24 18.83 6.29 -9.89
N ASP A 25 20.07 6.64 -9.54
CA ASP A 25 21.00 5.71 -8.91
C ASP A 25 20.53 5.34 -7.49
N GLY A 26 19.99 6.30 -6.75
CA GLY A 26 19.35 6.06 -5.45
C GLY A 26 18.12 5.16 -5.55
N GLU A 27 17.29 5.34 -6.59
CA GLU A 27 16.12 4.48 -6.84
C GLU A 27 16.51 3.05 -7.20
N LYS A 28 17.54 2.90 -8.06
CA LYS A 28 18.08 1.57 -8.41
C LYS A 28 18.68 0.86 -7.19
N ALA A 29 19.33 1.61 -6.30
CA ALA A 29 19.91 1.05 -5.08
C ALA A 29 18.87 0.58 -4.05
N VAL A 30 17.66 1.16 -4.07
CA VAL A 30 16.56 0.80 -3.16
C VAL A 30 15.68 -0.29 -3.74
N LYS A 31 15.57 -0.40 -5.07
CA LYS A 31 14.74 -1.40 -5.73
C LYS A 31 15.44 -2.76 -5.70
N ALA A 32 14.90 -3.70 -4.94
CA ALA A 32 15.37 -5.09 -4.94
C ALA A 32 14.86 -5.85 -6.18
N ASN A 33 15.41 -7.04 -6.44
CA ASN A 33 14.91 -7.93 -7.48
C ASN A 33 13.48 -8.41 -7.16
N SER A 34 12.74 -8.84 -8.17
CA SER A 34 11.38 -9.37 -8.04
C SER A 34 11.26 -10.83 -8.49
N ASP A 35 12.39 -11.53 -8.60
CA ASP A 35 12.51 -12.90 -9.11
C ASP A 35 12.17 -13.98 -8.08
N ALA A 36 12.28 -13.68 -6.79
CA ALA A 36 12.05 -14.64 -5.69
C ALA A 36 10.67 -14.47 -5.00
N LEU A 37 9.72 -13.75 -5.62
CA LEU A 37 8.36 -13.63 -5.10
C LEU A 37 7.58 -14.93 -5.37
N SER A 38 7.64 -15.86 -4.43
CA SER A 38 6.86 -17.10 -4.41
C SER A 38 6.06 -17.21 -3.11
N ALA A 39 4.90 -17.87 -3.19
CA ALA A 39 4.06 -18.08 -2.02
C ALA A 39 4.81 -18.95 -0.97
N PRO A 40 4.91 -18.49 0.29
CA PRO A 40 5.48 -19.29 1.36
C PRO A 40 4.67 -20.55 1.65
N ASP A 41 5.34 -21.66 2.00
CA ASP A 41 4.74 -22.98 2.23
C ASP A 41 3.73 -23.02 3.39
N TRP A 42 3.79 -22.05 4.31
CA TRP A 42 2.87 -21.97 5.45
C TRP A 42 1.52 -21.34 5.11
N LEU A 43 1.36 -20.79 3.89
CA LEU A 43 0.07 -20.23 3.46
C LEU A 43 -0.92 -21.35 3.16
N SER A 44 -2.21 -21.10 3.47
CA SER A 44 -3.28 -21.98 3.00
C SER A 44 -3.44 -21.88 1.48
N ASP A 45 -4.05 -22.88 0.84
CA ASP A 45 -4.27 -22.89 -0.61
C ASP A 45 -4.96 -21.61 -1.11
N THR A 46 -6.00 -21.14 -0.39
CA THR A 46 -6.70 -19.90 -0.73
C THR A 46 -5.78 -18.69 -0.63
N ALA A 47 -4.91 -18.65 0.38
CA ALA A 47 -3.94 -17.56 0.53
C ALA A 47 -2.85 -17.63 -0.54
N ALA A 48 -2.34 -18.81 -0.85
CA ALA A 48 -1.33 -19.00 -1.90
C ALA A 48 -1.86 -18.57 -3.28
N LEU A 49 -3.09 -18.94 -3.63
CA LEU A 49 -3.75 -18.51 -4.86
C LEU A 49 -3.88 -16.99 -4.96
N GLU A 50 -4.28 -16.35 -3.86
CA GLU A 50 -4.40 -14.88 -3.82
C GLU A 50 -3.01 -14.22 -3.90
N PHE A 51 -1.99 -14.76 -3.22
CA PHE A 51 -0.62 -14.29 -3.32
C PHE A 51 -0.13 -14.32 -4.77
N GLU A 52 -0.27 -15.45 -5.46
CA GLU A 52 0.15 -15.61 -6.85
C GLU A 52 -0.63 -14.69 -7.80
N ARG A 53 -1.95 -14.51 -7.55
CA ARG A 53 -2.76 -13.55 -8.32
C ARG A 53 -2.18 -12.16 -8.24
N VAL A 54 -1.89 -11.68 -7.02
CA VAL A 54 -1.34 -10.34 -6.82
C VAL A 54 0.05 -10.18 -7.43
N VAL A 55 0.94 -11.18 -7.27
CA VAL A 55 2.28 -11.18 -7.90
C VAL A 55 2.16 -11.08 -9.42
N ARG A 56 1.26 -11.86 -10.03
CA ARG A 56 1.06 -11.86 -11.49
C ARG A 56 0.61 -10.48 -11.98
N GLU A 57 -0.38 -9.88 -11.33
CA GLU A 57 -0.90 -8.56 -11.71
C GLU A 57 0.13 -7.45 -11.44
N ALA A 58 0.85 -7.51 -10.33
CA ALA A 58 1.85 -6.51 -9.98
C ALA A 58 3.10 -6.56 -10.88
N LYS A 59 3.46 -7.74 -11.41
CA LYS A 59 4.57 -7.87 -12.38
C LYS A 59 4.37 -7.00 -13.62
N THR A 60 3.15 -6.84 -14.10
CA THR A 60 2.84 -6.03 -15.28
C THR A 60 3.17 -4.54 -15.07
N VAL A 61 3.15 -4.09 -13.82
CA VAL A 61 3.38 -2.69 -13.43
C VAL A 61 4.76 -2.48 -12.83
N GLY A 62 5.49 -3.56 -12.50
CA GLY A 62 6.82 -3.51 -11.87
C GLY A 62 6.81 -2.90 -10.48
N MET A 63 5.77 -3.14 -9.69
CA MET A 63 5.52 -2.48 -8.40
C MET A 63 6.09 -3.21 -7.19
N LEU A 64 6.16 -4.54 -7.24
CA LEU A 64 6.61 -5.37 -6.12
C LEU A 64 8.05 -5.81 -6.31
N ASP A 65 8.76 -5.93 -5.20
CA ASP A 65 10.08 -6.54 -5.12
C ASP A 65 10.15 -7.63 -4.04
N ASN A 66 11.32 -8.30 -3.93
CA ASN A 66 11.47 -9.42 -2.98
C ASN A 66 11.33 -9.01 -1.50
N LEU A 67 11.50 -7.73 -1.16
CA LEU A 67 11.31 -7.21 0.19
C LEU A 67 9.84 -7.11 0.58
N ASP A 68 8.94 -7.03 -0.40
CA ASP A 68 7.50 -6.97 -0.18
C ASP A 68 6.90 -8.33 0.17
N LEU A 69 7.66 -9.43 0.03
CA LEU A 69 7.20 -10.80 0.24
C LEU A 69 6.46 -10.98 1.56
N SER A 70 7.03 -10.48 2.66
CA SER A 70 6.41 -10.64 3.98
C SER A 70 5.09 -9.90 4.11
N VAL A 71 5.00 -8.68 3.58
CA VAL A 71 3.77 -7.88 3.62
C VAL A 71 2.70 -8.50 2.74
N LEU A 72 3.09 -9.02 1.57
CA LEU A 72 2.19 -9.70 0.65
C LEU A 72 1.69 -11.03 1.23
N ALA A 73 2.55 -11.79 1.91
CA ALA A 73 2.15 -13.03 2.59
C ALA A 73 1.13 -12.77 3.71
N VAL A 74 1.35 -11.72 4.52
CA VAL A 74 0.38 -11.29 5.55
C VAL A 74 -0.94 -10.81 4.92
N TYR A 75 -0.88 -10.11 3.80
CA TYR A 75 -2.08 -9.73 3.04
C TYR A 75 -2.87 -10.97 2.61
N ALA A 76 -2.22 -11.93 1.98
CA ALA A 76 -2.83 -13.15 1.44
C ALA A 76 -3.42 -14.04 2.55
N ASP A 77 -2.73 -14.20 3.69
CA ASP A 77 -3.24 -14.93 4.85
C ASP A 77 -4.51 -14.26 5.43
N ASN A 78 -4.49 -12.94 5.59
CA ASN A 78 -5.68 -12.21 6.04
C ASN A 78 -6.83 -12.29 5.03
N TYR A 79 -6.53 -12.30 3.72
CA TYR A 79 -7.55 -12.52 2.69
C TYR A 79 -8.24 -13.89 2.85
N SER A 80 -7.46 -14.96 3.05
CA SER A 80 -7.99 -16.30 3.29
C SER A 80 -8.90 -16.34 4.54
N ARG A 81 -8.45 -15.74 5.65
CA ARG A 81 -9.24 -15.64 6.90
C ARG A 81 -10.52 -14.84 6.70
N TYR A 82 -10.46 -13.75 5.94
CA TYR A 82 -11.62 -12.96 5.59
C TYR A 82 -12.66 -13.79 4.83
N VAL A 83 -12.23 -14.54 3.81
CA VAL A 83 -13.10 -15.41 3.01
C VAL A 83 -13.74 -16.47 3.89
N GLN A 84 -12.97 -17.13 4.76
CA GLN A 84 -13.50 -18.15 5.70
C GLN A 84 -14.54 -17.55 6.64
N ALA A 85 -14.25 -16.41 7.24
CA ALA A 85 -15.16 -15.73 8.15
C ALA A 85 -16.44 -15.25 7.44
N ALA A 86 -16.30 -14.68 6.24
CA ALA A 86 -17.42 -14.24 5.42
C ALA A 86 -18.33 -15.43 5.04
N THR A 87 -17.74 -16.55 4.63
CA THR A 87 -18.48 -17.77 4.29
C THR A 87 -19.23 -18.31 5.50
N TYR A 88 -18.58 -18.37 6.67
CA TYR A 88 -19.23 -18.78 7.91
C TYR A 88 -20.42 -17.87 8.26
N MET A 89 -20.20 -16.56 8.18
CA MET A 89 -21.24 -15.56 8.52
C MET A 89 -22.45 -15.61 7.57
N ASN A 90 -22.21 -15.90 6.29
CA ASN A 90 -23.29 -16.06 5.30
C ASN A 90 -24.19 -17.28 5.60
N ILE A 91 -23.61 -18.33 6.19
CA ILE A 91 -24.34 -19.57 6.52
C ILE A 91 -25.03 -19.47 7.88
N HIS A 92 -24.33 -18.95 8.89
CA HIS A 92 -24.75 -19.02 10.29
C HIS A 92 -25.27 -17.70 10.86
N GLY A 93 -25.08 -16.60 10.15
CA GLY A 93 -25.42 -15.26 10.64
C GLY A 93 -24.43 -14.70 11.68
N PRO A 94 -24.69 -13.48 12.16
CA PRO A 94 -23.79 -12.76 13.07
C PRO A 94 -23.93 -13.15 14.54
N LEU A 95 -24.95 -13.91 14.90
CA LEU A 95 -25.24 -14.31 16.28
C LEU A 95 -25.02 -15.81 16.46
N VAL A 96 -24.58 -16.18 17.65
CA VAL A 96 -24.43 -17.57 18.09
C VAL A 96 -25.25 -17.77 19.37
N THR A 97 -26.14 -18.77 19.36
CA THR A 97 -26.94 -19.15 20.53
C THR A 97 -26.12 -20.08 21.42
N MET A 98 -25.87 -19.66 22.65
CA MET A 98 -25.19 -20.46 23.67
C MET A 98 -26.11 -21.56 24.20
N LYS A 99 -25.53 -22.61 24.83
CA LYS A 99 -26.29 -23.71 25.47
C LYS A 99 -27.30 -23.21 26.52
N THR A 100 -27.11 -22.03 27.06
CA THR A 100 -27.99 -21.36 28.04
C THR A 100 -29.17 -20.62 27.40
N GLY A 101 -29.32 -20.65 26.07
CA GLY A 101 -30.32 -19.90 25.31
C GLY A 101 -29.98 -18.42 25.08
N TYR A 102 -28.83 -17.96 25.58
CA TYR A 102 -28.38 -16.57 25.37
C TYR A 102 -27.71 -16.39 24.01
N GLU A 103 -28.08 -15.34 23.31
CA GLU A 103 -27.45 -14.98 22.02
C GLU A 103 -26.26 -14.02 22.25
N GLN A 104 -25.17 -14.31 21.59
CA GLN A 104 -23.99 -13.45 21.58
C GLN A 104 -23.45 -13.25 20.15
N ILE A 105 -22.67 -12.20 19.98
CA ILE A 105 -21.99 -11.91 18.72
C ILE A 105 -21.01 -13.05 18.40
N SER A 106 -21.05 -13.54 17.16
CA SER A 106 -20.16 -14.59 16.69
C SER A 106 -18.69 -14.12 16.77
N PRO A 107 -17.76 -14.95 17.30
CA PRO A 107 -16.33 -14.67 17.24
C PRO A 107 -15.82 -14.47 15.82
N TRP A 108 -16.45 -15.08 14.83
CA TRP A 108 -16.12 -14.92 13.42
C TRP A 108 -16.32 -13.50 12.90
N LEU A 109 -17.25 -12.72 13.48
CA LEU A 109 -17.38 -11.30 13.14
C LEU A 109 -16.13 -10.49 13.53
N THR A 110 -15.49 -10.85 14.63
CA THR A 110 -14.22 -10.23 15.05
C THR A 110 -13.10 -10.58 14.05
N VAL A 111 -13.00 -11.85 13.65
CA VAL A 111 -12.04 -12.30 12.64
C VAL A 111 -12.27 -11.56 11.31
N LEU A 112 -13.52 -11.46 10.86
CA LEU A 112 -13.89 -10.75 9.64
C LEU A 112 -13.42 -9.30 9.66
N ASN A 113 -13.76 -8.57 10.71
CA ASN A 113 -13.43 -7.16 10.85
C ASN A 113 -11.91 -6.92 10.97
N GLN A 114 -11.22 -7.76 11.74
CA GLN A 114 -9.78 -7.64 11.91
C GLN A 114 -9.02 -7.98 10.62
N SER A 115 -9.43 -9.03 9.93
CA SER A 115 -8.85 -9.39 8.64
C SER A 115 -9.07 -8.31 7.59
N ALA A 116 -10.28 -7.73 7.51
CA ALA A 116 -10.57 -6.60 6.62
C ALA A 116 -9.63 -5.41 6.90
N LYS A 117 -9.46 -5.03 8.17
CA LYS A 117 -8.56 -3.93 8.57
C LYS A 117 -7.12 -4.20 8.17
N ASN A 118 -6.63 -5.43 8.36
CA ASN A 118 -5.28 -5.83 8.00
C ASN A 118 -5.09 -5.83 6.47
N ILE A 119 -6.08 -6.31 5.71
CA ILE A 119 -6.09 -6.27 4.24
C ILE A 119 -5.94 -4.83 3.75
N PHE A 120 -6.73 -3.89 4.25
CA PHE A 120 -6.62 -2.48 3.86
C PHE A 120 -5.26 -1.89 4.20
N THR A 121 -4.71 -2.22 5.38
CA THR A 121 -3.39 -1.73 5.80
C THR A 121 -2.28 -2.26 4.89
N CYS A 122 -2.28 -3.56 4.58
CA CYS A 122 -1.30 -4.18 3.68
C CYS A 122 -1.47 -3.68 2.24
N SER A 123 -2.71 -3.57 1.74
CA SER A 123 -3.01 -3.04 0.40
C SER A 123 -2.44 -1.64 0.20
N THR A 124 -2.58 -0.77 1.20
CA THR A 124 -2.02 0.58 1.14
C THR A 124 -0.49 0.56 1.09
N LYS A 125 0.17 -0.31 1.89
CA LYS A 125 1.63 -0.44 1.90
C LYS A 125 2.17 -0.98 0.57
N LEU A 126 1.45 -1.93 -0.04
CA LEU A 126 1.79 -2.52 -1.33
C LEU A 126 1.29 -1.70 -2.53
N ALA A 127 0.64 -0.55 -2.28
CA ALA A 127 0.02 0.29 -3.30
C ALA A 127 -0.90 -0.49 -4.26
N LEU A 128 -1.69 -1.46 -3.76
CA LEU A 128 -2.54 -2.30 -4.60
C LEU A 128 -3.74 -1.55 -5.16
N ALA A 129 -4.25 -0.55 -4.45
CA ALA A 129 -5.35 0.28 -4.93
C ALA A 129 -4.87 1.32 -5.96
N VAL A 130 -5.70 1.62 -6.96
CA VAL A 130 -5.41 2.65 -7.97
C VAL A 130 -5.13 4.01 -7.33
N THR A 131 -5.89 4.37 -6.29
CA THR A 131 -5.71 5.61 -5.54
C THR A 131 -4.36 5.70 -4.87
N ASP A 132 -3.82 4.60 -4.36
CA ASP A 132 -2.50 4.56 -3.72
C ASP A 132 -1.39 4.63 -4.77
N ARG A 133 -1.57 3.97 -5.92
CA ARG A 133 -0.69 4.10 -7.09
C ARG A 133 -0.66 5.52 -7.63
N LEU A 134 -1.81 6.20 -7.70
CA LEU A 134 -1.90 7.58 -8.14
C LEU A 134 -1.19 8.55 -7.19
N LYS A 135 -1.14 8.28 -5.88
CA LYS A 135 -0.34 9.07 -4.92
C LYS A 135 1.16 9.03 -5.24
N LEU A 136 1.63 7.93 -5.83
CA LEU A 136 3.01 7.83 -6.33
C LEU A 136 3.22 8.65 -7.61
N ILE A 137 2.18 8.84 -8.41
CA ILE A 137 2.23 9.47 -9.74
C ILE A 137 1.91 10.98 -9.68
N VAL A 138 0.93 11.38 -8.88
CA VAL A 138 0.51 12.79 -8.80
C VAL A 138 1.49 13.58 -7.93
N PRO A 139 2.20 14.59 -8.49
CA PRO A 139 2.95 15.50 -7.65
C PRO A 139 1.95 16.23 -6.76
N THR A 140 2.08 16.06 -5.45
CA THR A 140 1.41 16.94 -4.51
C THR A 140 1.85 18.35 -4.90
N LYS A 141 0.94 19.19 -5.41
CA LYS A 141 1.24 20.61 -5.65
C LYS A 141 1.85 21.11 -4.37
N GLU A 142 3.14 21.48 -4.44
CA GLU A 142 3.67 22.34 -3.40
C GLU A 142 2.84 23.61 -3.50
N GLU A 143 1.98 23.87 -2.54
CA GLU A 143 1.62 25.22 -2.22
C GLU A 143 2.96 25.87 -1.84
N LYS A 144 3.64 26.47 -2.84
CA LYS A 144 4.60 27.51 -2.58
C LYS A 144 3.78 28.53 -1.83
N SER A 145 3.93 28.56 -0.52
CA SER A 145 3.58 29.74 0.25
C SER A 145 4.46 30.84 -0.37
N VAL A 146 3.90 31.52 -1.34
CA VAL A 146 4.51 32.75 -1.86
C VAL A 146 4.56 33.63 -0.62
N ASN A 147 5.77 33.74 -0.06
CA ASN A 147 6.00 34.62 1.07
C ASN A 147 5.62 36.02 0.57
N LYS A 148 4.42 36.47 0.96
CA LYS A 148 3.87 37.77 0.53
C LYS A 148 4.83 38.93 0.81
N TYR A 149 5.78 38.72 1.70
CA TYR A 149 6.78 39.72 2.10
C TYR A 149 7.94 39.84 1.07
N ILE A 150 8.18 38.88 0.19
CA ILE A 150 9.21 38.99 -0.86
C ILE A 150 8.84 40.07 -1.89
N LYS A 151 7.53 40.31 -2.12
CA LYS A 151 7.07 41.38 -2.99
C LYS A 151 7.37 42.79 -2.45
N PHE A 152 7.53 42.93 -1.14
CA PHE A 152 7.82 44.23 -0.50
C PHE A 152 9.31 44.52 -0.32
N LEU A 153 10.17 43.51 -0.48
CA LEU A 153 11.61 43.66 -0.33
C LEU A 153 12.34 43.88 -1.68
N GLY A 154 11.63 43.83 -2.81
CA GLY A 154 12.19 43.94 -4.16
C GLY A 154 12.20 45.34 -4.77
N ASP A 155 11.55 46.36 -4.20
CA ASP A 155 11.40 47.70 -4.78
C ASP A 155 12.28 48.79 -4.09
N GLY A 156 13.31 48.42 -3.38
CA GLY A 156 14.12 49.33 -2.56
C GLY A 156 15.56 49.53 -3.02
N THR A 157 15.88 49.49 -4.34
CA THR A 157 17.20 49.93 -4.84
C THR A 157 17.09 50.49 -6.24
N ASN A 158 16.68 51.75 -6.33
CA ASN A 158 17.09 52.72 -7.35
C ASN A 158 16.80 54.11 -6.83
N ALA A 159 17.80 54.70 -6.22
CA ALA A 159 18.06 56.13 -6.12
C ALA A 159 19.57 56.35 -6.08
#